data_6b129169b2fadcb8e4815950902ad2be
#
_entry.id   6b129169b2fadcb8e4815950902ad2be
#
_cell.length_a   1.000
_cell.length_b   1.000
_cell.length_c   1.000
_cell.angle_alpha   90.00
_cell.angle_beta   90.00
_cell.angle_gamma   90.00
#
_symmetry.space_group_name_H-M   'P 1'
#
loop_
_entity.id
_entity.type
_entity.pdbx_description
1 polymer ?
#
loop_
_entity_poly.entity_id
_entity_poly.type
_entity_poly.pdbx_seq_one_letter_code
_entity_poly.pdbx_strand_id
1 'polypeptide(L)'
;VAERVEDLPWVASAQVSRSWPATVRVRVTEREVVAAVQVTEQHVALVDADGYVVSIEEGAVEPTDGGDDAEAGGDGGVAAGALVLTGIEGPIAEGRRLDGDARDALTVASAMAERLPDTVASVSTDLDAELVAGGVVRFGSTDDLDEKITAVKTVLSDVDTACMALLDVRVPGSPALTRNQGC
;
A
#
# COMPACT_ATOMS: atom_id res chain seq x y z
N VAL A 1 20.94 23.59 6.71
CA VAL A 1 20.27 23.76 5.39
C VAL A 1 19.70 22.42 4.94
N ALA A 2 20.47 21.29 5.02
CA ALA A 2 19.97 19.97 4.68
C ALA A 2 18.72 19.63 5.51
N GLU A 3 18.79 19.70 6.83
CA GLU A 3 17.66 19.43 7.75
C GLU A 3 16.37 20.16 7.36
N ARG A 4 16.48 21.45 6.98
CA ARG A 4 15.31 22.24 6.57
C ARG A 4 14.71 21.82 5.22
N VAL A 5 15.45 21.11 4.40
CA VAL A 5 14.95 20.52 3.14
C VAL A 5 14.32 19.16 3.44
N GLU A 6 14.89 18.41 4.38
CA GLU A 6 14.37 17.13 4.86
C GLU A 6 13.09 17.27 5.71
N ASP A 7 12.78 18.48 6.20
CA ASP A 7 11.50 18.80 6.86
C ASP A 7 10.32 18.80 5.87
N LEU A 8 10.58 18.83 4.56
CA LEU A 8 9.52 18.77 3.54
C LEU A 8 9.01 17.31 3.42
N PRO A 9 7.70 17.07 3.50
CA PRO A 9 7.13 15.71 3.54
C PRO A 9 7.53 14.81 2.36
N TRP A 10 7.68 15.37 1.17
CA TRP A 10 8.04 14.66 -0.05
C TRP A 10 9.55 14.35 -0.19
N VAL A 11 10.39 14.86 0.72
CA VAL A 11 11.84 14.66 0.69
C VAL A 11 12.23 13.44 1.53
N ALA A 12 12.86 12.45 0.89
CA ALA A 12 13.41 11.30 1.58
C ALA A 12 14.80 11.62 2.17
N SER A 13 15.64 12.36 1.44
CA SER A 13 16.94 12.81 1.92
C SER A 13 17.45 14.03 1.15
N ALA A 14 18.30 14.84 1.79
CA ALA A 14 18.95 15.98 1.16
C ALA A 14 20.44 16.03 1.49
N GLN A 15 21.27 16.18 0.45
CA GLN A 15 22.70 16.36 0.57
C GLN A 15 23.09 17.76 0.12
N VAL A 16 23.78 18.49 0.99
CA VAL A 16 24.27 19.84 0.70
C VAL A 16 25.79 19.83 0.62
N SER A 17 26.31 20.26 -0.50
CA SER A 17 27.75 20.44 -0.71
C SER A 17 28.06 21.87 -1.12
N ARG A 18 29.23 22.38 -0.66
CA ARG A 18 29.68 23.72 -0.96
C ARG A 18 30.96 23.66 -1.81
N SER A 19 30.93 24.37 -2.93
CA SER A 19 32.09 24.53 -3.80
C SER A 19 32.47 26.01 -3.83
N TRP A 20 33.66 26.31 -3.31
CA TRP A 20 34.21 27.68 -3.28
C TRP A 20 34.47 28.20 -4.71
N PRO A 21 34.29 29.52 -4.99
CA PRO A 21 34.04 30.59 -4.00
C PRO A 21 32.56 30.82 -3.67
N ALA A 22 31.56 30.43 -4.49
CA ALA A 22 30.18 30.89 -4.32
C ALA A 22 29.08 29.87 -4.73
N THR A 23 29.42 28.61 -4.89
CA THR A 23 28.45 27.60 -5.34
C THR A 23 28.00 26.71 -4.19
N VAL A 24 26.68 26.58 -4.01
CA VAL A 24 26.06 25.57 -3.15
C VAL A 24 25.27 24.60 -4.04
N ARG A 25 25.51 23.32 -3.87
CA ARG A 25 24.78 22.26 -4.56
C ARG A 25 23.94 21.51 -3.56
N VAL A 26 22.66 21.42 -3.82
CA VAL A 26 21.69 20.63 -3.05
C VAL A 26 21.27 19.47 -3.94
N ARG A 27 21.39 18.25 -3.44
CA ARG A 27 20.86 17.04 -4.08
C ARG A 27 19.75 16.53 -3.20
N VAL A 28 18.58 16.37 -3.76
CA VAL A 28 17.38 15.88 -3.09
C VAL A 28 17.03 14.51 -3.66
N THR A 29 16.66 13.58 -2.79
CA THR A 29 15.99 12.33 -3.16
C THR A 29 14.55 12.44 -2.70
N GLU A 30 13.62 12.24 -3.62
CA GLU A 30 12.19 12.28 -3.34
C GLU A 30 11.72 10.95 -2.73
N ARG A 31 10.61 10.99 -1.96
CA ARG A 31 9.96 9.79 -1.45
C ARG A 31 9.15 9.14 -2.56
N GLU A 32 9.23 7.83 -2.64
CA GLU A 32 8.43 7.03 -3.55
C GLU A 32 7.12 6.63 -2.87
N VAL A 33 6.00 6.97 -3.51
CA VAL A 33 4.67 6.61 -3.02
C VAL A 33 4.42 5.13 -3.38
N VAL A 34 4.00 4.34 -2.39
CA VAL A 34 3.69 2.91 -2.56
C VAL A 34 2.25 2.59 -2.18
N ALA A 35 1.61 3.42 -1.38
CA ALA A 35 0.23 3.19 -0.92
C ALA A 35 -0.57 4.48 -0.88
N ALA A 36 -1.88 4.33 -1.00
CA ALA A 36 -2.89 5.35 -0.89
C ALA A 36 -3.88 5.00 0.24
N VAL A 37 -4.23 5.99 1.06
CA VAL A 37 -5.17 5.85 2.17
C VAL A 37 -6.33 6.80 1.95
N GLN A 38 -7.56 6.30 1.91
CA GLN A 38 -8.74 7.17 1.88
C GLN A 38 -8.90 7.86 3.23
N VAL A 39 -8.73 9.18 3.26
CA VAL A 39 -8.86 10.02 4.47
C VAL A 39 -10.29 10.49 4.64
N THR A 40 -10.91 10.95 3.55
CA THR A 40 -12.33 11.35 3.45
C THR A 40 -12.83 10.97 2.06
N GLU A 41 -14.13 11.13 1.80
CA GLU A 41 -14.68 10.87 0.45
C GLU A 41 -13.99 11.69 -0.67
N GLN A 42 -13.30 12.76 -0.33
CA GLN A 42 -12.69 13.70 -1.26
C GLN A 42 -11.17 13.87 -1.09
N HIS A 43 -10.54 13.17 -0.14
CA HIS A 43 -9.12 13.32 0.13
C HIS A 43 -8.44 11.98 0.31
N VAL A 44 -7.27 11.85 -0.30
CA VAL A 44 -6.43 10.66 -0.26
C VAL A 44 -5.04 11.05 0.25
N ALA A 45 -4.53 10.33 1.22
CA ALA A 45 -3.15 10.44 1.68
C ALA A 45 -2.26 9.48 0.89
N LEU A 46 -1.16 9.99 0.35
CA LEU A 46 -0.12 9.22 -0.31
C LEU A 46 0.98 8.86 0.67
N VAL A 47 1.37 7.59 0.72
CA VAL A 47 2.25 7.04 1.74
C VAL A 47 3.43 6.31 1.11
N ASP A 48 4.63 6.51 1.66
CA ASP A 48 5.83 5.77 1.26
C ASP A 48 5.93 4.40 1.95
N ALA A 49 6.94 3.61 1.56
CA ALA A 49 7.17 2.27 2.11
C ALA A 49 7.44 2.24 3.63
N ASP A 50 7.88 3.35 4.21
CA ASP A 50 8.11 3.51 5.65
C ASP A 50 6.84 3.92 6.42
N GLY A 51 5.72 4.10 5.72
CA GLY A 51 4.46 4.58 6.26
C GLY A 51 4.42 6.09 6.50
N TYR A 52 5.29 6.86 5.85
CA TYR A 52 5.32 8.31 5.98
C TYR A 52 4.32 8.94 5.00
N VAL A 53 3.46 9.82 5.49
CA VAL A 53 2.48 10.55 4.68
C VAL A 53 3.18 11.65 3.89
N VAL A 54 3.31 11.45 2.60
CA VAL A 54 4.04 12.31 1.66
C VAL A 54 3.21 13.54 1.29
N SER A 55 1.94 13.32 0.95
CA SER A 55 0.97 14.37 0.61
C SER A 55 -0.46 13.93 0.93
N ILE A 56 -1.37 14.90 1.01
CA ILE A 56 -2.81 14.67 1.02
C ILE A 56 -3.39 15.41 -0.18
N GLU A 57 -4.04 14.69 -1.09
CA GLU A 57 -4.55 15.21 -2.35
C GLU A 57 -6.07 15.11 -2.42
N GLU A 58 -6.69 15.99 -3.20
CA GLU A 58 -8.11 15.88 -3.53
C GLU A 58 -8.30 14.71 -4.52
N GLY A 59 -9.18 13.80 -4.19
CA GLY A 59 -9.48 12.63 -4.99
C GLY A 59 -10.11 11.51 -4.17
N ALA A 60 -10.55 10.47 -4.86
CA ALA A 60 -10.98 9.21 -4.26
C ALA A 60 -10.01 8.11 -4.71
N VAL A 61 -9.80 7.13 -3.84
CA VAL A 61 -9.10 5.92 -4.24
C VAL A 61 -10.09 5.07 -5.02
N GLU A 62 -9.88 4.96 -6.33
CA GLU A 62 -10.59 3.95 -7.10
C GLU A 62 -9.81 2.65 -7.01
N PRO A 63 -10.44 1.53 -6.60
CA PRO A 63 -9.80 0.23 -6.67
C PRO A 63 -9.40 -0.01 -8.12
N THR A 64 -8.15 -0.37 -8.35
CA THR A 64 -7.63 -0.67 -9.68
C THR A 64 -8.43 -1.83 -10.28
N ASP A 65 -9.41 -1.49 -11.11
CA ASP A 65 -9.97 -2.44 -12.06
C ASP A 65 -8.85 -2.66 -13.11
N GLY A 66 -8.36 -3.89 -13.22
CA GLY A 66 -7.20 -4.25 -14.05
C GLY A 66 -7.37 -4.00 -15.56
N GLY A 67 -7.70 -2.79 -15.94
CA GLY A 67 -7.82 -2.35 -17.33
C GLY A 67 -6.50 -1.75 -17.83
N ASP A 68 -6.03 -2.23 -18.98
CA ASP A 68 -4.80 -1.85 -19.68
C ASP A 68 -4.74 -0.37 -20.18
N ASP A 69 -5.60 0.53 -19.69
CA ASP A 69 -5.75 1.90 -20.17
C ASP A 69 -5.32 2.95 -19.14
N ALA A 70 -4.28 2.69 -18.33
CA ALA A 70 -3.69 3.70 -17.47
C ALA A 70 -2.90 4.72 -18.28
N GLU A 71 -3.61 5.65 -18.96
CA GLU A 71 -3.02 6.87 -19.49
C GLU A 71 -2.49 7.70 -18.32
N ALA A 72 -1.18 7.76 -18.18
CA ALA A 72 -0.48 8.65 -17.27
C ALA A 72 -0.76 10.10 -17.66
N GLY A 73 -1.68 10.77 -16.96
CA GLY A 73 -1.92 12.20 -17.19
C GLY A 73 -3.38 12.64 -17.21
N GLY A 74 -4.12 12.38 -16.14
CA GLY A 74 -5.47 12.93 -15.93
C GLY A 74 -5.61 13.48 -14.51
N ASP A 75 -5.90 14.77 -14.44
CA ASP A 75 -6.27 15.53 -13.24
C ASP A 75 -7.20 14.72 -12.32
N GLY A 76 -6.70 14.24 -11.18
CA GLY A 76 -7.51 13.67 -10.10
C GLY A 76 -7.42 12.16 -9.83
N GLY A 77 -6.59 11.40 -10.52
CA GLY A 77 -6.37 9.96 -10.22
C GLY A 77 -5.16 9.76 -9.31
N VAL A 78 -5.40 9.28 -8.11
CA VAL A 78 -4.34 8.90 -7.17
C VAL A 78 -3.48 7.80 -7.80
N ALA A 79 -2.17 8.02 -7.81
CA ALA A 79 -1.09 7.17 -8.30
C ALA A 79 -1.52 5.80 -8.83
N ALA A 80 -1.68 5.68 -10.15
CA ALA A 80 -1.99 4.40 -10.80
C ALA A 80 -0.99 3.33 -10.34
N GLY A 81 -1.48 2.29 -9.71
CA GLY A 81 -0.65 1.20 -9.15
C GLY A 81 -0.32 1.32 -7.66
N ALA A 82 -0.77 2.36 -6.96
CA ALA A 82 -0.61 2.42 -5.51
C ALA A 82 -1.55 1.42 -4.80
N LEU A 83 -1.02 0.76 -3.77
CA LEU A 83 -1.80 -0.13 -2.93
C LEU A 83 -2.83 0.68 -2.12
N VAL A 84 -4.05 0.19 -2.03
CA VAL A 84 -5.12 0.84 -1.27
C VAL A 84 -5.15 0.31 0.16
N LEU A 85 -5.04 1.21 1.14
CA LEU A 85 -5.25 0.86 2.54
C LEU A 85 -6.61 1.39 3.02
N THR A 86 -7.36 0.54 3.70
CA THR A 86 -8.72 0.84 4.18
C THR A 86 -8.89 0.62 5.68
N GLY A 87 -9.97 1.16 6.26
CA GLY A 87 -10.28 0.98 7.68
C GLY A 87 -9.38 1.78 8.64
N ILE A 88 -8.61 2.74 8.14
CA ILE A 88 -7.72 3.54 8.98
C ILE A 88 -8.56 4.58 9.73
N GLU A 89 -8.55 4.49 11.05
CA GLU A 89 -9.22 5.44 11.94
C GLU A 89 -8.18 6.37 12.58
N GLY A 90 -8.53 7.65 12.69
CA GLY A 90 -7.68 8.64 13.36
C GLY A 90 -7.14 9.73 12.43
N PRO A 91 -6.42 10.70 12.99
CA PRO A 91 -5.92 11.85 12.22
C PRO A 91 -4.73 11.45 11.36
N ILE A 92 -4.92 11.52 10.05
CA ILE A 92 -3.84 11.42 9.06
C ILE A 92 -3.39 12.84 8.71
N ALA A 93 -2.09 13.09 8.73
CA ALA A 93 -1.52 14.40 8.42
C ALA A 93 -0.20 14.25 7.67
N GLU A 94 0.04 15.16 6.72
CA GLU A 94 1.33 15.24 6.00
C GLU A 94 2.51 15.36 6.96
N GLY A 95 3.61 14.73 6.61
CA GLY A 95 4.81 14.72 7.41
C GLY A 95 4.74 13.83 8.67
N ARG A 96 3.70 13.04 8.82
CA ARG A 96 3.57 12.08 9.91
C ARG A 96 3.62 10.64 9.39
N ARG A 97 3.89 9.72 10.29
CA ARG A 97 3.89 8.29 9.97
C ARG A 97 2.58 7.65 10.38
N LEU A 98 2.14 6.69 9.59
CA LEU A 98 1.12 5.74 10.01
C LEU A 98 1.64 4.94 11.21
N ASP A 99 0.76 4.63 12.14
CA ASP A 99 1.06 3.87 13.35
C ASP A 99 0.05 2.71 13.54
N GLY A 100 0.35 1.82 14.49
CA GLY A 100 -0.51 0.71 14.85
C GLY A 100 -0.95 -0.13 13.64
N ASP A 101 -2.25 -0.41 13.58
CA ASP A 101 -2.87 -1.31 12.60
C ASP A 101 -2.70 -0.82 11.15
N ALA A 102 -2.64 0.49 10.93
CA ALA A 102 -2.38 1.07 9.61
C ALA A 102 -0.99 0.73 9.07
N ARG A 103 0.01 0.68 9.96
CA ARG A 103 1.37 0.27 9.59
C ARG A 103 1.45 -1.23 9.32
N ASP A 104 0.74 -2.04 10.08
CA ASP A 104 0.66 -3.47 9.87
C ASP A 104 -0.04 -3.79 8.52
N ALA A 105 -1.12 -3.07 8.19
CA ALA A 105 -1.77 -3.16 6.89
C ALA A 105 -0.82 -2.80 5.73
N LEU A 106 -0.03 -1.73 5.85
CA LEU A 106 0.98 -1.36 4.87
C LEU A 106 2.05 -2.45 4.71
N THR A 107 2.46 -3.07 5.82
CA THR A 107 3.45 -4.16 5.79
C THR A 107 2.93 -5.37 5.01
N VAL A 108 1.68 -5.78 5.26
CA VAL A 108 1.03 -6.87 4.52
C VAL A 108 0.87 -6.50 3.04
N ALA A 109 0.36 -5.29 2.76
CA ALA A 109 0.14 -4.81 1.40
C ALA A 109 1.44 -4.80 0.59
N SER A 110 2.52 -4.23 1.14
CA SER A 110 3.84 -4.17 0.49
C SER A 110 4.42 -5.56 0.23
N ALA A 111 4.33 -6.47 1.21
CA ALA A 111 4.83 -7.83 1.07
C ALA A 111 4.02 -8.66 0.05
N MET A 112 2.71 -8.42 -0.04
CA MET A 112 1.85 -9.03 -1.06
C MET A 112 2.20 -8.49 -2.45
N ALA A 113 2.34 -7.18 -2.62
CA ALA A 113 2.69 -6.57 -3.91
C ALA A 113 4.05 -7.04 -4.43
N GLU A 114 5.04 -7.21 -3.56
CA GLU A 114 6.36 -7.71 -3.95
C GLU A 114 6.31 -9.14 -4.48
N ARG A 115 5.50 -10.01 -3.89
CA ARG A 115 5.48 -11.45 -4.18
C ARG A 115 4.35 -11.91 -5.09
N LEU A 116 3.28 -11.16 -5.11
CA LEU A 116 2.05 -11.40 -5.88
C LEU A 116 1.59 -10.09 -6.52
N PRO A 117 2.38 -9.51 -7.45
CA PRO A 117 2.03 -8.25 -8.10
C PRO A 117 0.65 -8.36 -8.77
N ASP A 118 -0.05 -7.23 -8.83
CA ASP A 118 -1.38 -7.08 -9.45
C ASP A 118 -2.47 -8.02 -8.91
N THR A 119 -2.25 -8.61 -7.74
CA THR A 119 -3.19 -9.56 -7.13
C THR A 119 -4.09 -8.89 -6.09
N VAL A 120 -3.59 -7.86 -5.41
CA VAL A 120 -4.25 -7.19 -4.28
C VAL A 120 -4.90 -5.90 -4.74
N ALA A 121 -6.19 -5.72 -4.45
CA ALA A 121 -6.91 -4.48 -4.66
C ALA A 121 -6.79 -3.54 -3.44
N SER A 122 -6.99 -4.07 -2.24
CA SER A 122 -6.88 -3.30 -1.00
C SER A 122 -6.45 -4.17 0.19
N VAL A 123 -5.95 -3.54 1.26
CA VAL A 123 -5.68 -4.18 2.54
C VAL A 123 -6.29 -3.34 3.67
N SER A 124 -7.09 -3.96 4.52
CA SER A 124 -7.69 -3.28 5.67
C SER A 124 -6.80 -3.34 6.92
N THR A 125 -7.12 -2.51 7.91
CA THR A 125 -6.46 -2.53 9.23
C THR A 125 -6.75 -3.82 10.02
N ASP A 126 -7.79 -4.59 9.66
CA ASP A 126 -8.01 -5.94 10.19
C ASP A 126 -7.09 -6.99 9.55
N LEU A 127 -6.20 -6.56 8.65
CA LEU A 127 -5.28 -7.39 7.87
C LEU A 127 -6.03 -8.40 6.97
N ASP A 128 -7.15 -7.96 6.43
CA ASP A 128 -7.87 -8.62 5.35
C ASP A 128 -7.46 -7.97 4.02
N ALA A 129 -6.92 -8.76 3.11
CA ALA A 129 -6.54 -8.32 1.76
C ALA A 129 -7.62 -8.71 0.76
N GLU A 130 -8.23 -7.74 0.10
CA GLU A 130 -9.14 -7.96 -1.02
C GLU A 130 -8.34 -8.19 -2.29
N LEU A 131 -8.73 -9.19 -3.07
CA LEU A 131 -8.06 -9.53 -4.31
C LEU A 131 -8.78 -8.91 -5.52
N VAL A 132 -8.01 -8.48 -6.51
CA VAL A 132 -8.52 -7.95 -7.80
C VAL A 132 -9.46 -8.96 -8.49
N ALA A 133 -9.12 -10.25 -8.44
CA ALA A 133 -9.94 -11.33 -9.00
C ALA A 133 -11.17 -11.71 -8.14
N GLY A 134 -11.36 -11.03 -7.01
CA GLY A 134 -12.40 -11.31 -6.01
C GLY A 134 -11.92 -12.24 -4.89
N GLY A 135 -12.67 -12.20 -3.79
CA GLY A 135 -12.35 -12.92 -2.56
C GLY A 135 -11.42 -12.14 -1.62
N VAL A 136 -11.33 -12.62 -0.40
CA VAL A 136 -10.56 -12.00 0.69
C VAL A 136 -9.53 -12.96 1.24
N VAL A 137 -8.33 -12.47 1.54
CA VAL A 137 -7.29 -13.23 2.26
C VAL A 137 -7.14 -12.63 3.67
N ARG A 138 -7.33 -13.43 4.70
CA ARG A 138 -7.24 -13.03 6.11
C ARG A 138 -5.90 -13.42 6.71
N PHE A 139 -5.10 -12.43 7.10
CA PHE A 139 -3.80 -12.61 7.72
C PHE A 139 -3.83 -12.60 9.25
N GLY A 140 -4.68 -11.77 9.85
CA GLY A 140 -4.90 -11.63 11.28
C GLY A 140 -3.73 -11.07 12.09
N SER A 141 -2.48 -11.20 11.64
CA SER A 141 -1.28 -10.58 12.20
C SER A 141 -0.15 -10.55 11.17
N THR A 142 0.89 -9.76 11.42
CA THR A 142 2.12 -9.72 10.62
C THR A 142 3.13 -10.82 10.99
N ASP A 143 2.85 -11.62 12.01
CA ASP A 143 3.70 -12.77 12.38
C ASP A 143 3.73 -13.80 11.24
N ASP A 144 4.89 -14.41 11.03
CA ASP A 144 5.11 -15.44 10.00
C ASP A 144 4.61 -15.03 8.59
N LEU A 145 4.69 -13.73 8.27
CA LEU A 145 4.11 -13.15 7.04
C LEU A 145 4.63 -13.84 5.78
N ASP A 146 5.90 -14.19 5.74
CA ASP A 146 6.53 -14.90 4.62
C ASP A 146 5.91 -16.28 4.37
N GLU A 147 5.61 -17.00 5.44
CA GLU A 147 4.98 -18.31 5.36
C GLU A 147 3.51 -18.18 4.96
N LYS A 148 2.81 -17.17 5.49
CA LYS A 148 1.43 -16.85 5.13
C LYS A 148 1.30 -16.49 3.64
N ILE A 149 2.18 -15.64 3.11
CA ILE A 149 2.18 -15.28 1.68
C ILE A 149 2.51 -16.50 0.81
N THR A 150 3.41 -17.36 1.25
CA THR A 150 3.71 -18.62 0.54
C THR A 150 2.49 -19.53 0.49
N ALA A 151 1.73 -19.64 1.60
CA ALA A 151 0.48 -20.39 1.64
C ALA A 151 -0.58 -19.77 0.69
N VAL A 152 -0.72 -18.43 0.69
CA VAL A 152 -1.60 -17.71 -0.25
C VAL A 152 -1.22 -18.05 -1.69
N LYS A 153 0.05 -17.89 -2.07
CA LYS A 153 0.54 -18.18 -3.42
C LYS A 153 0.23 -19.60 -3.85
N THR A 154 0.46 -20.57 -2.95
CA THR A 154 0.19 -21.98 -3.22
C THR A 154 -1.29 -22.23 -3.47
N VAL A 155 -2.17 -21.69 -2.60
CA VAL A 155 -3.62 -21.88 -2.76
C VAL A 155 -4.13 -21.19 -4.01
N LEU A 156 -3.71 -19.95 -4.29
CA LEU A 156 -4.15 -19.19 -5.47
C LEU A 156 -3.70 -19.83 -6.78
N SER A 157 -2.61 -20.65 -6.78
CA SER A 157 -2.20 -21.40 -7.98
C SER A 157 -3.08 -22.61 -8.29
N ASP A 158 -3.83 -23.10 -7.30
CA ASP A 158 -4.60 -24.35 -7.39
C ASP A 158 -6.12 -24.12 -7.41
N VAL A 159 -6.57 -22.89 -7.14
CA VAL A 159 -8.02 -22.57 -7.02
C VAL A 159 -8.46 -21.52 -8.02
N ASP A 160 -9.73 -21.61 -8.43
CA ASP A 160 -10.38 -20.52 -9.14
C ASP A 160 -10.72 -19.40 -8.16
N THR A 161 -10.00 -18.27 -8.27
CA THR A 161 -10.15 -17.11 -7.41
C THR A 161 -11.53 -16.47 -7.51
N ALA A 162 -12.20 -16.53 -8.66
CA ALA A 162 -13.57 -16.04 -8.82
C ALA A 162 -14.58 -16.80 -7.93
N CYS A 163 -14.24 -18.03 -7.57
CA CYS A 163 -15.04 -18.87 -6.66
C CYS A 163 -14.63 -18.76 -5.19
N MET A 164 -13.60 -17.99 -4.87
CA MET A 164 -13.11 -17.82 -3.51
C MET A 164 -13.89 -16.74 -2.78
N ALA A 165 -14.46 -17.06 -1.61
CA ALA A 165 -15.04 -16.09 -0.70
C ALA A 165 -13.98 -15.58 0.30
N LEU A 166 -13.32 -16.51 0.99
CA LEU A 166 -12.34 -16.21 2.03
C LEU A 166 -11.25 -17.27 2.05
N LEU A 167 -10.00 -16.83 2.07
CA LEU A 167 -8.83 -17.64 2.38
C LEU A 167 -8.24 -17.19 3.73
N ASP A 168 -8.37 -18.01 4.75
CA ASP A 168 -7.81 -17.75 6.09
C ASP A 168 -6.42 -18.37 6.19
N VAL A 169 -5.39 -17.52 6.32
CA VAL A 169 -3.98 -17.90 6.45
C VAL A 169 -3.39 -17.53 7.81
N ARG A 170 -4.22 -17.25 8.82
CA ARG A 170 -3.76 -16.98 10.18
C ARG A 170 -2.85 -18.09 10.72
N VAL A 171 -3.06 -19.31 10.26
CA VAL A 171 -2.19 -20.46 10.51
C VAL A 171 -1.64 -20.94 9.17
N PRO A 172 -0.41 -20.55 8.78
CA PRO A 172 0.11 -20.79 7.41
C PRO A 172 0.24 -22.27 7.06
N GLY A 173 0.51 -23.13 8.05
CA GLY A 173 0.59 -24.59 7.85
C GLY A 173 -0.77 -25.29 7.64
N SER A 174 -1.89 -24.58 7.84
CA SER A 174 -3.26 -25.12 7.71
C SER A 174 -4.22 -24.05 7.19
N PRO A 175 -4.04 -23.54 5.94
CA PRO A 175 -4.92 -22.53 5.37
C PRO A 175 -6.32 -23.09 5.18
N ALA A 176 -7.35 -22.26 5.44
CA ALA A 176 -8.74 -22.65 5.29
C ALA A 176 -9.42 -21.81 4.19
N LEU A 177 -9.97 -22.50 3.19
CA LEU A 177 -10.66 -21.90 2.05
C LEU A 177 -12.18 -22.01 2.20
N THR A 178 -12.87 -20.88 2.09
CA THR A 178 -14.32 -20.81 1.94
C THR A 178 -14.67 -20.39 0.51
N ARG A 179 -15.63 -21.05 -0.09
CA ARG A 179 -16.07 -20.75 -1.47
C ARG A 179 -17.40 -19.99 -1.48
N ASN A 180 -17.62 -19.24 -2.55
CA ASN A 180 -18.89 -18.58 -2.84
C ASN A 180 -19.99 -19.62 -3.06
N GLN A 181 -21.24 -19.26 -2.71
CA GLN A 181 -22.40 -20.10 -2.96
C GLN A 181 -22.62 -20.25 -4.48
N GLY A 182 -22.66 -21.46 -4.96
CA GLY A 182 -22.85 -21.75 -6.38
C GLY A 182 -21.59 -22.14 -7.14
N CYS A 183 -20.43 -22.09 -6.46
CA CYS A 183 -19.19 -22.70 -6.88
C CYS A 183 -18.96 -24.02 -6.13
#